data_9106820587c841d4e4b5bfaaed02d71e
#
_entry.id   9106820587c841d4e4b5bfaaed02d71e
#
_cell.length_a   1.000
_cell.length_b   1.000
_cell.length_c   1.000
_cell.angle_alpha   90.00
_cell.angle_beta   90.00
_cell.angle_gamma   90.00
#
_symmetry.space_group_name_H-M   'P 1'
#
loop_
_entity.id
_entity.type
_entity.pdbx_description
1 polymer ?
#
loop_
_entity_poly.entity_id
_entity_poly.type
_entity_poly.pdbx_seq_one_letter_code
_entity_poly.pdbx_strand_id
1 'polypeptide(L)'
;MKSLFDFIIKPLGDEYDNTVKIGDKTLILNTTIESYKSVNNLAVVVETPKAYKTSIKKGDIVVIHHNVFRTFYDMKGVRKKSRSYFKDDLYFLAMDQVYLYKRDKEWKSFGDRCFVMPIKSDNDLTLDKEKELVGILKIGNSSLEALKISPGDLVGYTPNGEWDFLIDGQRLYCMKSNDIVIKYEHEGNEVEYNPSWAHSG
;
A
#
# COMPACT_ATOMS: atom_id res chain seq x y z
N MET A 1 27.45 5.25 1.54
CA MET A 1 26.51 6.16 2.22
C MET A 1 25.85 5.37 3.36
N LYS A 2 25.60 5.96 4.51
CA LYS A 2 24.98 5.27 5.67
C LYS A 2 23.87 6.16 6.19
N SER A 3 22.64 5.61 6.29
CA SER A 3 21.54 6.32 6.89
C SER A 3 21.57 6.24 8.42
N LEU A 4 21.13 7.28 9.11
CA LEU A 4 21.12 7.31 10.58
C LEU A 4 19.73 6.91 11.10
N PHE A 5 18.67 7.55 10.67
CA PHE A 5 17.32 7.42 11.22
C PHE A 5 16.29 6.88 10.23
N ASP A 6 16.40 7.23 8.95
CA ASP A 6 15.44 6.88 7.92
C ASP A 6 15.98 5.78 6.99
N PHE A 7 15.12 5.09 6.28
CA PHE A 7 15.55 4.31 5.14
C PHE A 7 15.95 5.25 4.00
N ILE A 8 16.89 4.81 3.14
CA ILE A 8 17.13 5.42 1.85
C ILE A 8 16.57 4.46 0.80
N ILE A 9 15.71 4.97 -0.06
CA ILE A 9 15.00 4.19 -1.07
C ILE A 9 15.14 4.80 -2.46
N LYS A 10 14.84 3.99 -3.47
CA LYS A 10 14.59 4.41 -4.86
C LYS A 10 13.21 3.95 -5.30
N PRO A 11 12.48 4.71 -6.14
CA PRO A 11 11.26 4.22 -6.75
C PRO A 11 11.53 2.95 -7.56
N LEU A 12 10.59 2.02 -7.52
CA LEU A 12 10.58 0.85 -8.38
C LEU A 12 9.78 1.20 -9.65
N GLY A 13 10.48 1.60 -10.72
CA GLY A 13 9.90 2.19 -11.92
C GLY A 13 9.80 3.71 -11.84
N ASP A 14 8.86 4.29 -12.59
CA ASP A 14 8.63 5.73 -12.60
C ASP A 14 7.94 6.21 -11.32
N GLU A 15 8.12 7.49 -10.96
CA GLU A 15 7.48 8.09 -9.77
C GLU A 15 5.96 8.19 -9.91
N TYR A 16 5.46 8.21 -11.14
CA TYR A 16 4.04 8.32 -11.47
C TYR A 16 3.65 7.27 -12.51
N ASP A 17 2.60 6.54 -12.20
CA ASP A 17 1.97 5.57 -13.13
C ASP A 17 0.73 6.21 -13.77
N ASN A 18 0.98 7.24 -14.60
CA ASN A 18 -0.07 7.98 -15.29
C ASN A 18 0.02 7.91 -16.82
N THR A 19 0.83 6.99 -17.33
CA THR A 19 1.03 6.85 -18.77
C THR A 19 0.79 5.43 -19.26
N VAL A 20 0.11 5.31 -20.41
CA VAL A 20 -0.03 4.03 -21.12
C VAL A 20 0.61 4.14 -22.50
N LYS A 21 1.42 3.16 -22.85
CA LYS A 21 1.96 3.01 -24.21
C LYS A 21 0.99 2.22 -25.07
N ILE A 22 0.53 2.84 -26.16
CA ILE A 22 -0.27 2.19 -27.19
C ILE A 22 0.52 2.27 -28.51
N GLY A 23 1.17 1.16 -28.88
CA GLY A 23 2.15 1.15 -29.99
C GLY A 23 3.33 2.08 -29.70
N ASP A 24 3.66 2.97 -30.62
CA ASP A 24 4.75 3.95 -30.48
C ASP A 24 4.35 5.24 -29.74
N LYS A 25 3.09 5.35 -29.30
CA LYS A 25 2.56 6.55 -28.64
C LYS A 25 2.42 6.33 -27.13
N THR A 26 2.85 7.32 -26.36
CA THR A 26 2.61 7.39 -24.92
C THR A 26 1.42 8.29 -24.68
N LEU A 27 0.36 7.77 -24.08
CA LEU A 27 -0.82 8.52 -23.65
C LEU A 27 -0.75 8.79 -22.15
N ILE A 28 -1.04 10.00 -21.76
CA ILE A 28 -1.19 10.38 -20.36
C ILE A 28 -2.65 10.10 -19.97
N LEU A 29 -2.87 9.16 -19.07
CA LEU A 29 -4.19 8.75 -18.62
C LEU A 29 -4.81 9.75 -17.64
N ASN A 30 -3.99 10.40 -16.84
CA ASN A 30 -4.41 11.34 -15.84
C ASN A 30 -3.48 12.55 -15.84
N THR A 31 -4.03 13.72 -16.10
CA THR A 31 -3.30 15.00 -16.04
C THR A 31 -3.32 15.63 -14.64
N THR A 32 -4.11 15.09 -13.72
CA THR A 32 -4.24 15.59 -12.36
C THR A 32 -3.10 15.04 -11.52
N ILE A 33 -1.99 15.77 -11.44
CA ILE A 33 -0.81 15.43 -10.62
C ILE A 33 -1.15 15.27 -9.12
N GLU A 34 -2.34 15.68 -8.72
CA GLU A 34 -2.81 15.62 -7.33
C GLU A 34 -3.43 14.27 -6.95
N SER A 35 -3.74 13.38 -7.90
CA SER A 35 -4.29 12.06 -7.57
C SER A 35 -3.22 11.19 -6.91
N TYR A 36 -3.44 10.86 -5.64
CA TYR A 36 -2.58 9.94 -4.89
C TYR A 36 -2.53 8.54 -5.51
N LYS A 37 -3.56 8.16 -6.30
CA LYS A 37 -3.65 6.86 -6.98
C LYS A 37 -2.63 6.73 -8.13
N SER A 38 -2.23 7.85 -8.73
CA SER A 38 -1.24 7.87 -9.81
C SER A 38 0.20 7.94 -9.30
N VAL A 39 0.41 8.13 -8.00
CA VAL A 39 1.76 8.16 -7.40
C VAL A 39 2.19 6.74 -7.12
N ASN A 40 3.36 6.37 -7.64
CA ASN A 40 3.97 5.08 -7.34
C ASN A 40 4.20 4.94 -5.82
N ASN A 41 3.78 3.82 -5.27
CA ASN A 41 3.96 3.48 -3.86
C ASN A 41 4.95 2.34 -3.64
N LEU A 42 5.65 1.91 -4.70
CA LEU A 42 6.66 0.85 -4.64
C LEU A 42 8.06 1.42 -4.69
N ALA A 43 8.92 0.93 -3.81
CA ALA A 43 10.31 1.33 -3.73
C ALA A 43 11.24 0.15 -3.44
N VAL A 44 12.53 0.33 -3.78
CA VAL A 44 13.60 -0.59 -3.38
C VAL A 44 14.42 0.07 -2.29
N VAL A 45 14.70 -0.68 -1.22
CA VAL A 45 15.54 -0.22 -0.11
C VAL A 45 17.01 -0.22 -0.52
N VAL A 46 17.62 0.95 -0.54
CA VAL A 46 19.04 1.15 -0.85
C VAL A 46 19.88 1.05 0.41
N GLU A 47 19.40 1.60 1.53
CA GLU A 47 20.09 1.57 2.81
C GLU A 47 19.08 1.58 3.97
N THR A 48 19.43 0.91 5.07
CA THR A 48 18.60 0.82 6.28
C THR A 48 19.08 1.78 7.36
N PRO A 49 18.19 2.25 8.26
CA PRO A 49 18.59 3.11 9.38
C PRO A 49 19.52 2.37 10.35
N LYS A 50 20.51 3.08 10.88
CA LYS A 50 21.42 2.53 11.89
C LYS A 50 20.88 2.63 13.32
N ALA A 51 20.08 3.64 13.59
CA ALA A 51 19.58 3.91 14.92
C ALA A 51 18.55 2.86 15.40
N TYR A 52 17.94 2.12 14.46
CA TYR A 52 16.86 1.19 14.77
C TYR A 52 17.14 -0.20 14.19
N LYS A 53 16.76 -1.23 14.96
CA LYS A 53 16.67 -2.59 14.43
C LYS A 53 15.38 -2.72 13.62
N THR A 54 15.50 -3.24 12.41
CA THR A 54 14.36 -3.43 11.51
C THR A 54 14.43 -4.81 10.86
N SER A 55 13.28 -5.37 10.54
CA SER A 55 13.16 -6.59 9.75
C SER A 55 13.49 -6.37 8.27
N ILE A 56 13.37 -5.12 7.79
CA ILE A 56 13.63 -4.73 6.40
C ILE A 56 15.15 -4.71 6.16
N LYS A 57 15.56 -5.22 5.00
CA LYS A 57 16.96 -5.28 4.56
C LYS A 57 17.17 -4.49 3.28
N LYS A 58 18.41 -4.16 3.00
CA LYS A 58 18.82 -3.61 1.71
C LYS A 58 18.43 -4.56 0.57
N GLY A 59 17.80 -4.02 -0.46
CA GLY A 59 17.30 -4.77 -1.62
C GLY A 59 15.85 -5.24 -1.49
N ASP A 60 15.24 -5.16 -0.29
CA ASP A 60 13.82 -5.47 -0.15
C ASP A 60 12.98 -4.45 -0.95
N ILE A 61 11.88 -4.91 -1.53
CA ILE A 61 10.85 -4.05 -2.11
C ILE A 61 9.89 -3.65 -1.00
N VAL A 62 9.50 -2.39 -0.95
CA VAL A 62 8.58 -1.86 0.08
C VAL A 62 7.40 -1.17 -0.55
N VAL A 63 6.23 -1.28 0.08
CA VAL A 63 5.05 -0.45 -0.18
C VAL A 63 5.08 0.69 0.81
N ILE A 64 4.99 1.92 0.30
CA ILE A 64 5.20 3.13 1.07
C ILE A 64 4.07 4.13 0.91
N HIS A 65 4.03 5.12 1.78
CA HIS A 65 3.10 6.23 1.69
C HIS A 65 3.34 7.05 0.41
N HIS A 66 2.28 7.32 -0.36
CA HIS A 66 2.35 8.04 -1.64
C HIS A 66 3.01 9.44 -1.56
N ASN A 67 2.94 10.12 -0.42
CA ASN A 67 3.55 11.43 -0.22
C ASN A 67 5.09 11.43 -0.38
N VAL A 68 5.74 10.27 -0.28
CA VAL A 68 7.20 10.16 -0.42
C VAL A 68 7.65 10.54 -1.82
N PHE A 69 6.94 10.08 -2.84
CA PHE A 69 7.26 10.38 -4.25
C PHE A 69 6.45 11.54 -4.84
N ARG A 70 5.46 12.05 -4.09
CA ARG A 70 4.58 13.11 -4.56
C ARG A 70 5.36 14.37 -4.92
N THR A 71 5.01 14.96 -6.05
CA THR A 71 5.45 16.29 -6.45
C THR A 71 4.33 17.31 -6.23
N PHE A 72 4.68 18.55 -6.00
CA PHE A 72 3.73 19.65 -5.84
C PHE A 72 4.23 20.90 -6.56
N TYR A 73 3.35 21.86 -6.77
CA TYR A 73 3.72 23.17 -7.29
C TYR A 73 3.79 24.18 -6.14
N ASP A 74 4.84 25.00 -6.13
CA ASP A 74 4.94 26.09 -5.19
C ASP A 74 4.02 27.26 -5.61
N MET A 75 3.92 28.29 -4.78
CA MET A 75 3.09 29.48 -5.05
C MET A 75 3.46 30.23 -6.35
N LYS A 76 4.63 29.95 -6.92
CA LYS A 76 5.11 30.51 -8.20
C LYS A 76 4.83 29.57 -9.38
N GLY A 77 4.14 28.44 -9.18
CA GLY A 77 3.89 27.43 -10.20
C GLY A 77 5.11 26.58 -10.55
N VAL A 78 6.16 26.59 -9.75
CA VAL A 78 7.35 25.78 -9.98
C VAL A 78 7.16 24.40 -9.36
N ARG A 79 7.34 23.34 -10.15
CA ARG A 79 7.27 21.94 -9.69
C ARG A 79 8.40 21.64 -8.70
N LYS A 80 8.03 21.11 -7.56
CA LYS A 80 8.92 20.72 -6.47
C LYS A 80 8.75 19.24 -6.14
N LYS A 81 9.82 18.57 -5.80
CA LYS A 81 9.82 17.24 -5.21
C LYS A 81 9.40 17.30 -3.74
N SER A 82 8.95 16.16 -3.18
CA SER A 82 8.60 16.07 -1.77
C SER A 82 9.78 16.38 -0.84
N ARG A 83 9.51 16.56 0.44
CA ARG A 83 10.56 16.71 1.47
C ARG A 83 11.43 15.45 1.63
N SER A 84 10.93 14.31 1.18
CA SER A 84 11.65 13.04 1.20
C SER A 84 12.74 12.97 0.14
N TYR A 85 12.67 13.77 -0.91
CA TYR A 85 13.67 13.75 -1.98
C TYR A 85 15.03 14.20 -1.47
N PHE A 86 16.07 13.43 -1.80
CA PHE A 86 17.46 13.76 -1.48
C PHE A 86 18.22 14.20 -2.74
N LYS A 87 18.61 13.26 -3.60
CA LYS A 87 19.32 13.47 -4.87
C LYS A 87 19.34 12.18 -5.68
N ASP A 88 19.60 12.25 -6.96
CA ASP A 88 19.86 11.07 -7.83
C ASP A 88 18.79 9.96 -7.66
N ASP A 89 17.51 10.35 -7.64
CA ASP A 89 16.34 9.48 -7.38
C ASP A 89 16.38 8.74 -6.03
N LEU A 90 17.13 9.26 -5.07
CA LEU A 90 17.13 8.79 -3.70
C LEU A 90 16.15 9.60 -2.85
N TYR A 91 15.44 8.89 -2.00
CA TYR A 91 14.46 9.46 -1.09
C TYR A 91 14.69 8.94 0.34
N PHE A 92 14.44 9.81 1.31
CA PHE A 92 14.32 9.40 2.71
C PHE A 92 12.92 8.86 2.97
N LEU A 93 12.85 7.79 3.75
CA LEU A 93 11.60 7.14 4.12
C LEU A 93 11.61 6.89 5.62
N ALA A 94 10.70 7.55 6.31
CA ALA A 94 10.50 7.34 7.74
C ALA A 94 9.83 5.99 8.01
N MET A 95 10.04 5.42 9.19
CA MET A 95 9.54 4.07 9.52
C MET A 95 8.00 3.97 9.50
N ASP A 96 7.30 5.02 9.89
CA ASP A 96 5.83 5.11 9.88
C ASP A 96 5.21 5.22 8.48
N GLN A 97 6.02 5.54 7.48
CA GLN A 97 5.63 5.62 6.07
C GLN A 97 5.76 4.28 5.32
N VAL A 98 6.26 3.23 5.98
CA VAL A 98 6.35 1.87 5.40
C VAL A 98 5.11 1.07 5.80
N TYR A 99 4.50 0.40 4.84
CA TYR A 99 3.33 -0.45 5.06
C TYR A 99 3.66 -1.94 4.94
N LEU A 100 4.33 -2.32 3.85
CA LEU A 100 4.72 -3.69 3.54
C LEU A 100 6.17 -3.75 3.08
N TYR A 101 6.76 -4.91 3.22
CA TYR A 101 8.01 -5.24 2.53
C TYR A 101 7.92 -6.65 1.92
N LYS A 102 8.56 -6.82 0.76
CA LYS A 102 8.60 -8.09 0.03
C LYS A 102 9.98 -8.71 0.17
N ARG A 103 10.01 -9.94 0.60
CA ARG A 103 11.20 -10.78 0.66
C ARG A 103 10.87 -12.20 0.22
N ASP A 104 11.74 -12.79 -0.59
CA ASP A 104 11.56 -14.18 -1.07
C ASP A 104 10.19 -14.40 -1.74
N LYS A 105 9.68 -13.36 -2.46
CA LYS A 105 8.36 -13.29 -3.12
C LYS A 105 7.15 -13.17 -2.19
N GLU A 106 7.34 -13.12 -0.88
CA GLU A 106 6.26 -12.96 0.09
C GLU A 106 6.18 -11.53 0.62
N TRP A 107 4.97 -10.97 0.66
CA TRP A 107 4.67 -9.72 1.32
C TRP A 107 4.52 -9.92 2.83
N LYS A 108 5.17 -9.07 3.60
CA LYS A 108 5.09 -9.06 5.07
C LYS A 108 4.72 -7.66 5.54
N SER A 109 3.86 -7.62 6.53
CA SER A 109 3.47 -6.35 7.16
C SER A 109 4.64 -5.73 7.91
N PHE A 110 4.64 -4.39 7.96
CA PHE A 110 5.57 -3.62 8.77
C PHE A 110 4.83 -2.84 9.86
N GLY A 111 5.32 -2.95 11.10
CA GLY A 111 4.67 -2.33 12.26
C GLY A 111 3.34 -2.99 12.63
N ASP A 112 2.35 -2.18 12.94
CA ASP A 112 1.00 -2.59 13.36
C ASP A 112 -0.02 -2.66 12.20
N ARG A 113 0.47 -2.65 10.96
CA ARG A 113 -0.37 -2.69 9.77
C ARG A 113 -0.83 -4.11 9.46
N CYS A 114 -2.02 -4.22 8.89
CA CYS A 114 -2.55 -5.45 8.31
C CYS A 114 -3.30 -5.15 7.03
N PHE A 115 -3.52 -6.18 6.20
CA PHE A 115 -4.16 -6.03 4.90
C PHE A 115 -5.31 -7.01 4.76
N VAL A 116 -6.47 -6.47 4.44
CA VAL A 116 -7.73 -7.19 4.34
C VAL A 116 -8.22 -7.13 2.90
N MET A 117 -8.60 -8.26 2.35
CA MET A 117 -9.21 -8.38 1.03
C MET A 117 -10.71 -8.13 1.14
N PRO A 118 -11.26 -7.13 0.42
CA PRO A 118 -12.70 -6.94 0.36
C PRO A 118 -13.39 -8.12 -0.33
N ILE A 119 -14.59 -8.44 0.10
CA ILE A 119 -15.41 -9.54 -0.43
C ILE A 119 -16.72 -9.02 -1.03
N LYS A 120 -17.30 -9.81 -1.93
CA LYS A 120 -18.59 -9.48 -2.55
C LYS A 120 -19.72 -9.55 -1.51
N SER A 121 -20.68 -8.66 -1.67
CA SER A 121 -21.95 -8.74 -0.96
C SER A 121 -22.79 -9.89 -1.51
N ASP A 122 -23.47 -10.63 -0.63
CA ASP A 122 -24.44 -11.67 -0.99
C ASP A 122 -25.76 -11.09 -1.52
N ASN A 123 -25.91 -9.76 -1.43
CA ASN A 123 -27.15 -9.09 -1.79
C ASN A 123 -27.05 -8.42 -3.17
N ASP A 124 -27.55 -9.08 -4.21
CA ASP A 124 -27.57 -8.58 -5.59
C ASP A 124 -28.44 -7.31 -5.80
N LEU A 125 -29.23 -6.93 -4.81
CA LEU A 125 -30.15 -5.78 -4.89
C LEU A 125 -29.52 -4.47 -4.41
N THR A 126 -28.35 -4.50 -3.79
CA THR A 126 -27.64 -3.30 -3.35
C THR A 126 -26.74 -2.77 -4.47
N LEU A 127 -26.66 -1.43 -4.59
CA LEU A 127 -25.71 -0.75 -5.49
C LEU A 127 -24.26 -1.07 -5.11
N ASP A 128 -24.02 -1.33 -3.83
CA ASP A 128 -22.71 -1.71 -3.30
C ASP A 128 -22.54 -3.23 -3.40
N LYS A 129 -21.71 -3.62 -4.38
CA LYS A 129 -21.34 -5.01 -4.63
C LYS A 129 -20.29 -5.54 -3.63
N GLU A 130 -19.87 -4.72 -2.70
CA GLU A 130 -18.92 -5.02 -1.64
C GLU A 130 -19.64 -5.22 -0.31
N LYS A 131 -19.21 -6.20 0.48
CA LYS A 131 -19.71 -6.42 1.84
C LYS A 131 -19.06 -5.40 2.78
N GLU A 132 -19.89 -4.55 3.36
CA GLU A 132 -19.43 -3.43 4.18
C GLU A 132 -18.73 -3.93 5.45
N LEU A 133 -17.56 -3.35 5.76
CA LEU A 133 -16.77 -3.57 6.98
C LEU A 133 -16.41 -5.04 7.28
N VAL A 134 -16.41 -5.90 6.25
CA VAL A 134 -16.05 -7.31 6.37
C VAL A 134 -15.13 -7.71 5.24
N GLY A 135 -14.11 -8.50 5.54
CA GLY A 135 -13.18 -9.00 4.54
C GLY A 135 -12.31 -10.13 5.05
N ILE A 136 -11.46 -10.66 4.18
CA ILE A 136 -10.52 -11.74 4.52
C ILE A 136 -9.15 -11.16 4.81
N LEU A 137 -8.60 -11.45 5.98
CA LEU A 137 -7.22 -11.07 6.32
C LEU A 137 -6.24 -11.76 5.34
N LYS A 138 -5.47 -10.99 4.59
CA LYS A 138 -4.44 -11.51 3.66
C LYS A 138 -3.05 -11.43 4.23
N ILE A 139 -2.71 -10.31 4.86
CA ILE A 139 -1.40 -10.10 5.47
C ILE A 139 -1.64 -9.59 6.89
N GLY A 140 -1.30 -10.44 7.85
CA GLY A 140 -1.40 -10.13 9.27
C GLY A 140 -0.07 -9.61 9.83
N ASN A 141 -0.03 -9.49 11.15
CA ASN A 141 1.17 -9.17 11.93
C ASN A 141 1.14 -9.88 13.28
N SER A 142 2.22 -9.75 14.04
CA SER A 142 2.37 -10.43 15.34
C SER A 142 1.30 -10.05 16.38
N SER A 143 0.72 -8.84 16.29
CA SER A 143 -0.36 -8.42 17.22
C SER A 143 -1.64 -9.20 16.95
N LEU A 144 -2.00 -9.44 15.68
CA LEU A 144 -3.16 -10.24 15.29
C LEU A 144 -2.91 -11.73 15.56
N GLU A 145 -1.70 -12.23 15.30
CA GLU A 145 -1.31 -13.62 15.61
C GLU A 145 -1.46 -13.92 17.11
N ALA A 146 -1.08 -12.97 17.99
CA ALA A 146 -1.26 -13.12 19.43
C ALA A 146 -2.74 -13.24 19.83
N LEU A 147 -3.66 -12.68 19.04
CA LEU A 147 -5.11 -12.80 19.19
C LEU A 147 -5.69 -14.02 18.45
N LYS A 148 -4.85 -14.89 17.89
CA LYS A 148 -5.24 -16.04 17.08
C LYS A 148 -6.05 -15.66 15.83
N ILE A 149 -5.72 -14.50 15.25
CA ILE A 149 -6.21 -14.04 13.96
C ILE A 149 -5.11 -14.23 12.94
N SER A 150 -5.37 -15.06 11.93
CA SER A 150 -4.38 -15.50 10.94
C SER A 150 -4.81 -15.15 9.51
N PRO A 151 -3.88 -15.06 8.55
CA PRO A 151 -4.24 -14.96 7.14
C PRO A 151 -5.23 -16.04 6.71
N GLY A 152 -6.29 -15.64 6.03
CA GLY A 152 -7.43 -16.48 5.65
C GLY A 152 -8.65 -16.32 6.55
N ASP A 153 -8.53 -15.74 7.73
CA ASP A 153 -9.68 -15.51 8.61
C ASP A 153 -10.61 -14.41 8.05
N LEU A 154 -11.90 -14.61 8.21
CA LEU A 154 -12.93 -13.61 7.96
C LEU A 154 -13.00 -12.65 9.15
N VAL A 155 -12.80 -11.36 8.88
CA VAL A 155 -12.68 -10.33 9.92
C VAL A 155 -13.63 -9.18 9.66
N GLY A 156 -14.10 -8.56 10.76
CA GLY A 156 -14.81 -7.30 10.73
C GLY A 156 -13.91 -6.18 11.25
N TYR A 157 -14.04 -5.00 10.65
CA TYR A 157 -13.20 -3.85 10.98
C TYR A 157 -14.01 -2.57 11.18
N THR A 158 -13.41 -1.58 11.83
CA THR A 158 -14.05 -0.29 12.09
C THR A 158 -14.13 0.56 10.82
N PRO A 159 -15.19 1.39 10.65
CA PRO A 159 -15.31 2.28 9.50
C PRO A 159 -14.23 3.35 9.48
N ASN A 160 -13.85 3.78 8.27
CA ASN A 160 -12.88 4.85 7.99
C ASN A 160 -11.44 4.57 8.49
N GLY A 161 -11.11 3.31 8.80
CA GLY A 161 -9.74 2.89 9.11
C GLY A 161 -8.98 2.35 7.90
N GLU A 162 -9.71 2.02 6.84
CA GLU A 162 -9.22 1.37 5.64
C GLU A 162 -8.60 2.35 4.63
N TRP A 163 -7.48 1.95 4.05
CA TRP A 163 -6.81 2.64 2.94
C TRP A 163 -6.65 1.67 1.78
N ASP A 164 -7.12 2.05 0.61
CA ASP A 164 -7.14 1.21 -0.59
C ASP A 164 -5.75 1.10 -1.22
N PHE A 165 -5.30 -0.13 -1.45
CA PHE A 165 -4.04 -0.45 -2.11
C PHE A 165 -4.26 -1.51 -3.19
N LEU A 166 -3.50 -1.39 -4.27
CA LEU A 166 -3.36 -2.43 -5.28
C LEU A 166 -1.99 -3.09 -5.13
N ILE A 167 -1.96 -4.33 -4.66
CA ILE A 167 -0.74 -5.10 -4.40
C ILE A 167 -0.71 -6.33 -5.29
N ASP A 168 0.27 -6.41 -6.20
CA ASP A 168 0.39 -7.49 -7.19
C ASP A 168 -0.93 -7.74 -7.96
N GLY A 169 -1.69 -6.67 -8.29
CA GLY A 169 -2.98 -6.77 -9.00
C GLY A 169 -4.17 -7.16 -8.10
N GLN A 170 -3.99 -7.28 -6.80
CA GLN A 170 -5.06 -7.55 -5.84
C GLN A 170 -5.40 -6.30 -5.04
N ARG A 171 -6.68 -5.95 -4.97
CA ARG A 171 -7.17 -4.85 -4.14
C ARG A 171 -7.19 -5.29 -2.68
N LEU A 172 -6.52 -4.52 -1.84
CA LEU A 172 -6.43 -4.77 -0.40
C LEU A 172 -6.65 -3.47 0.37
N TYR A 173 -7.30 -3.57 1.51
CA TYR A 173 -7.42 -2.51 2.49
C TYR A 173 -6.31 -2.60 3.52
N CYS A 174 -5.48 -1.57 3.60
CA CYS A 174 -4.51 -1.40 4.69
C CYS A 174 -5.19 -0.74 5.87
N MET A 175 -5.02 -1.31 7.05
CA MET A 175 -5.50 -0.75 8.30
C MET A 175 -4.57 -1.12 9.46
N LYS A 176 -4.79 -0.57 10.64
CA LYS A 176 -4.09 -0.98 11.85
C LYS A 176 -4.71 -2.21 12.46
N SER A 177 -3.94 -2.97 13.24
CA SER A 177 -4.46 -4.14 13.95
C SER A 177 -5.64 -3.81 14.87
N ASN A 178 -5.66 -2.61 15.45
CA ASN A 178 -6.73 -2.17 16.33
C ASN A 178 -8.05 -1.88 15.60
N ASP A 179 -8.01 -1.73 14.29
CA ASP A 179 -9.21 -1.55 13.48
C ASP A 179 -9.92 -2.88 13.22
N ILE A 180 -9.24 -4.01 13.41
CA ILE A 180 -9.83 -5.35 13.38
C ILE A 180 -10.52 -5.61 14.73
N VAL A 181 -11.83 -5.71 14.72
CA VAL A 181 -12.63 -5.78 15.96
C VAL A 181 -13.44 -7.07 16.10
N ILE A 182 -13.64 -7.82 15.01
CA ILE A 182 -14.42 -9.07 14.99
C ILE A 182 -13.65 -10.12 14.20
N LYS A 183 -13.63 -11.33 14.69
CA LYS A 183 -13.32 -12.54 13.93
C LYS A 183 -14.59 -13.35 13.76
N TYR A 184 -14.92 -13.66 12.51
CA TYR A 184 -16.09 -14.50 12.20
C TYR A 184 -15.66 -15.96 12.02
N GLU A 185 -16.55 -16.87 12.35
CA GLU A 185 -16.50 -18.23 11.83
C GLU A 185 -17.00 -18.20 10.38
N HIS A 186 -16.25 -18.79 9.45
CA HIS A 186 -16.63 -18.81 8.05
C HIS A 186 -16.26 -20.15 7.39
N GLU A 187 -16.93 -20.46 6.30
CA GLU A 187 -16.79 -21.74 5.58
C GLU A 187 -15.78 -21.66 4.42
N GLY A 188 -15.25 -20.47 4.12
CA GLY A 188 -14.25 -20.25 3.08
C GLY A 188 -14.83 -20.14 1.66
N ASN A 189 -16.11 -19.77 1.56
CA ASN A 189 -16.82 -19.60 0.27
C ASN A 189 -16.97 -18.14 -0.16
N GLU A 190 -16.36 -17.21 0.55
CA GLU A 190 -16.37 -15.78 0.24
C GLU A 190 -15.61 -15.48 -1.07
N VAL A 191 -16.21 -14.64 -1.91
CA VAL A 191 -15.67 -14.25 -3.19
C VAL A 191 -15.01 -12.87 -3.09
N GLU A 192 -13.77 -12.76 -3.58
CA GLU A 192 -13.05 -11.50 -3.67
C GLU A 192 -13.83 -10.43 -4.44
N TYR A 193 -13.82 -9.20 -3.95
CA TYR A 193 -14.30 -8.03 -4.65
C TYR A 193 -13.13 -7.19 -5.18
N ASN A 194 -12.77 -7.44 -6.43
CA ASN A 194 -11.69 -6.75 -7.14
C ASN A 194 -12.19 -6.20 -8.48
N PRO A 195 -12.97 -5.11 -8.48
CA PRO A 195 -13.58 -4.57 -9.70
C PRO A 195 -12.54 -3.91 -10.60
N SER A 196 -12.82 -3.87 -11.91
CA SER A 196 -11.91 -3.30 -12.92
C SER A 196 -11.53 -1.84 -12.67
N TRP A 197 -12.41 -1.04 -12.08
CA TRP A 197 -12.12 0.36 -11.74
C TRP A 197 -11.04 0.53 -10.65
N ALA A 198 -10.80 -0.49 -9.83
CA ALA A 198 -9.72 -0.47 -8.84
C ALA A 198 -8.33 -0.49 -9.48
N HIS A 199 -8.23 -1.00 -10.72
CA HIS A 199 -6.99 -1.09 -11.49
C HIS A 199 -6.75 0.13 -12.40
N SER A 200 -7.75 1.03 -12.53
CA SER A 200 -7.66 2.26 -13.30
C SER A 200 -7.34 3.43 -12.36
N GLY A 201 -6.06 3.59 -12.06
CA GLY A 201 -5.54 4.72 -11.31
C GLY A 201 -4.86 5.72 -12.21
#